data_40aee182faa42c4e1df1d4215303cc30
#
_entry.id   40aee182faa42c4e1df1d4215303cc30
#
_cell.length_a   1.000
_cell.length_b   1.000
_cell.length_c   1.000
_cell.angle_alpha   90.00
_cell.angle_beta   90.00
_cell.angle_gamma   90.00
#
_symmetry.space_group_name_H-M   'P 1'
#
loop_
_entity.id
_entity.type
_entity.pdbx_description
1 polymer ?
#
loop_
_entity_poly.entity_id
_entity_poly.type
_entity_poly.pdbx_seq_one_letter_code
_entity_poly.pdbx_strand_id
1 'polypeptide(L)'
;MTPIASYISAFLQQRLPLERGASENTCDSYAYSFQLLFLYAAQRFKIEPSALLFEQLDAPLIVDFLNHLEIDRGNSPVSRNIRLAAIKSFMRYMQYRLPSALEQIQRVLAIPAKKTETRLIDHLTLEEMQAILDAPDPTTRFGIRDRAMLQLCFSAGLRVSELVSLRLTDLSFQPKPVILVHGKGRRERALPLWKETMQALRPWLELRADTSFRELFLNARGEPMTRAGFEYILRKHAATASNQCPSLLQKQVSPHVLRHTCAMTVLTATKDIRKVSLWLGHSAIQTTEVYLQADATEKSETLELIVPPKLRAGRFRATDKLLVALRPSLLCEAKRRKKGQNQG
;
A
#
# COMPACT_ATOMS: atom_id res chain seq x y z
N MET A 1 33.09 5.64 -22.29
CA MET A 1 31.81 4.93 -22.45
C MET A 1 31.71 3.84 -21.40
N THR A 2 30.66 3.85 -20.58
CA THR A 2 30.56 3.02 -19.38
C THR A 2 29.48 1.96 -19.55
N PRO A 3 29.83 0.66 -19.76
CA PRO A 3 28.84 -0.41 -19.83
C PRO A 3 28.02 -0.48 -18.55
N ILE A 4 26.67 -0.51 -18.68
CA ILE A 4 25.78 -0.47 -17.50
C ILE A 4 25.62 -1.84 -16.82
N ALA A 5 25.83 -2.93 -17.55
CA ALA A 5 25.50 -4.29 -17.11
C ALA A 5 26.14 -4.68 -15.78
N SER A 6 27.42 -4.40 -15.58
CA SER A 6 28.14 -4.71 -14.33
C SER A 6 27.60 -3.92 -13.14
N TYR A 7 27.31 -2.64 -13.33
CA TYR A 7 26.81 -1.76 -12.27
C TYR A 7 25.39 -2.12 -11.84
N ILE A 8 24.52 -2.43 -12.79
CA ILE A 8 23.14 -2.81 -12.45
C ILE A 8 23.09 -4.17 -11.76
N SER A 9 23.91 -5.13 -12.19
CA SER A 9 24.02 -6.42 -11.52
C SER A 9 24.51 -6.27 -10.08
N ALA A 10 25.57 -5.50 -9.86
CA ALA A 10 26.09 -5.22 -8.52
C ALA A 10 25.05 -4.47 -7.66
N PHE A 11 24.29 -3.54 -8.24
CA PHE A 11 23.23 -2.84 -7.54
C PHE A 11 22.10 -3.76 -7.09
N LEU A 12 21.59 -4.62 -7.99
CA LEU A 12 20.46 -5.51 -7.71
C LEU A 12 20.83 -6.70 -6.83
N GLN A 13 22.04 -7.28 -7.01
CA GLN A 13 22.46 -8.51 -6.33
C GLN A 13 23.26 -8.27 -5.04
N GLN A 14 23.94 -7.14 -4.91
CA GLN A 14 24.78 -6.83 -3.76
C GLN A 14 24.26 -5.64 -2.96
N ARG A 15 24.12 -4.46 -3.61
CA ARG A 15 23.75 -3.22 -2.92
C ARG A 15 22.39 -3.28 -2.26
N LEU A 16 21.36 -3.76 -2.98
CA LEU A 16 19.99 -3.80 -2.44
C LEU A 16 19.85 -4.88 -1.36
N PRO A 17 20.13 -6.18 -1.61
CA PRO A 17 19.88 -7.21 -0.62
C PRO A 17 20.88 -7.20 0.54
N LEU A 18 22.19 -7.10 0.25
CA LEU A 18 23.24 -7.30 1.26
C LEU A 18 23.56 -6.01 2.03
N GLU A 19 23.79 -4.90 1.34
CA GLU A 19 24.21 -3.67 2.02
C GLU A 19 23.00 -2.88 2.58
N ARG A 20 21.85 -2.87 1.89
CA ARG A 20 20.64 -2.15 2.34
C ARG A 20 19.61 -3.03 3.05
N GLY A 21 19.78 -4.35 3.04
CA GLY A 21 18.82 -5.27 3.61
C GLY A 21 17.43 -5.15 2.98
N ALA A 22 17.37 -4.83 1.68
CA ALA A 22 16.10 -4.71 0.97
C ALA A 22 15.40 -6.05 0.91
N SER A 23 14.06 -6.05 1.04
CA SER A 23 13.29 -7.29 0.90
C SER A 23 13.30 -7.80 -0.54
N GLU A 24 13.15 -9.11 -0.73
CA GLU A 24 13.05 -9.77 -2.03
C GLU A 24 12.04 -9.05 -2.94
N ASN A 25 10.83 -8.78 -2.46
CA ASN A 25 9.81 -8.02 -3.21
C ASN A 25 10.31 -6.62 -3.67
N THR A 26 11.19 -5.98 -2.90
CA THR A 26 11.77 -4.69 -3.30
C THR A 26 12.79 -4.88 -4.40
N CYS A 27 13.64 -5.91 -4.28
CA CYS A 27 14.62 -6.27 -5.31
C CYS A 27 13.92 -6.62 -6.62
N ASP A 28 12.86 -7.44 -6.58
CA ASP A 28 12.06 -7.82 -7.75
C ASP A 28 11.37 -6.61 -8.40
N SER A 29 10.79 -5.73 -7.59
CA SER A 29 10.16 -4.50 -8.10
C SER A 29 11.15 -3.58 -8.79
N TYR A 30 12.39 -3.51 -8.29
CA TYR A 30 13.45 -2.72 -8.88
C TYR A 30 13.98 -3.40 -10.15
N ALA A 31 14.24 -4.72 -10.10
CA ALA A 31 14.65 -5.49 -11.27
C ALA A 31 13.66 -5.34 -12.42
N TYR A 32 12.37 -5.49 -12.14
CA TYR A 32 11.31 -5.26 -13.12
C TYR A 32 11.30 -3.82 -13.66
N SER A 33 11.57 -2.83 -12.83
CA SER A 33 11.66 -1.43 -13.27
C SER A 33 12.79 -1.21 -14.27
N PHE A 34 13.96 -1.82 -14.03
CA PHE A 34 15.11 -1.75 -14.93
C PHE A 34 14.92 -2.58 -16.19
N GLN A 35 14.26 -3.73 -16.09
CA GLN A 35 13.88 -4.51 -17.28
C GLN A 35 13.05 -3.66 -18.25
N LEU A 36 12.04 -2.96 -17.75
CA LEU A 36 11.21 -2.08 -18.57
C LEU A 36 12.01 -0.92 -19.18
N LEU A 37 12.87 -0.28 -18.38
CA LEU A 37 13.69 0.84 -18.82
C LEU A 37 14.67 0.40 -19.92
N PHE A 38 15.37 -0.72 -19.71
CA PHE A 38 16.37 -1.19 -20.66
C PHE A 38 15.75 -1.67 -21.97
N LEU A 39 14.59 -2.33 -21.94
CA LEU A 39 13.85 -2.68 -23.14
C LEU A 39 13.43 -1.43 -23.92
N TYR A 40 12.92 -0.41 -23.23
CA TYR A 40 12.56 0.86 -23.85
C TYR A 40 13.76 1.58 -24.47
N ALA A 41 14.88 1.68 -23.75
CA ALA A 41 16.11 2.31 -24.23
C ALA A 41 16.70 1.56 -25.42
N ALA A 42 16.78 0.23 -25.34
CA ALA A 42 17.28 -0.64 -26.40
C ALA A 42 16.49 -0.46 -27.72
N GLN A 43 15.17 -0.42 -27.61
CA GLN A 43 14.29 -0.16 -28.76
C GLN A 43 14.55 1.24 -29.35
N ARG A 44 14.69 2.27 -28.50
CA ARG A 44 14.92 3.66 -28.94
C ARG A 44 16.27 3.84 -29.64
N PHE A 45 17.32 3.20 -29.13
CA PHE A 45 18.67 3.28 -29.70
C PHE A 45 18.95 2.21 -30.75
N LYS A 46 18.04 1.26 -30.96
CA LYS A 46 18.20 0.12 -31.87
C LYS A 46 19.46 -0.71 -31.58
N ILE A 47 19.69 -1.00 -30.31
CA ILE A 47 20.79 -1.82 -29.79
C ILE A 47 20.26 -2.90 -28.84
N GLU A 48 21.07 -3.90 -28.55
CA GLU A 48 20.75 -4.87 -27.52
C GLU A 48 20.79 -4.26 -26.12
N PRO A 49 19.94 -4.69 -25.18
CA PRO A 49 19.94 -4.19 -23.80
C PRO A 49 21.30 -4.33 -23.11
N SER A 50 22.07 -5.37 -23.44
CA SER A 50 23.43 -5.61 -22.91
C SER A 50 24.48 -4.62 -23.40
N ALA A 51 24.23 -3.97 -24.53
CA ALA A 51 25.12 -2.96 -25.13
C ALA A 51 24.81 -1.53 -24.64
N LEU A 52 23.82 -1.35 -23.76
CA LEU A 52 23.49 -0.04 -23.20
C LEU A 52 24.63 0.53 -22.37
N LEU A 53 24.87 1.81 -22.56
CA LEU A 53 25.86 2.60 -21.82
C LEU A 53 25.20 3.49 -20.79
N PHE A 54 25.88 3.77 -19.69
CA PHE A 54 25.35 4.64 -18.64
C PHE A 54 25.03 6.05 -19.16
N GLU A 55 25.85 6.57 -20.05
CA GLU A 55 25.70 7.90 -20.66
C GLU A 55 24.39 8.04 -21.45
N GLN A 56 23.82 6.92 -21.91
CA GLN A 56 22.52 6.92 -22.64
C GLN A 56 21.32 7.04 -21.70
N LEU A 57 21.48 6.78 -20.40
CA LEU A 57 20.42 6.91 -19.40
C LEU A 57 20.35 8.34 -18.83
N ASP A 58 20.17 9.30 -19.70
CA ASP A 58 20.07 10.71 -19.35
C ASP A 58 18.63 11.11 -18.90
N ALA A 59 18.49 12.35 -18.41
CA ALA A 59 17.20 12.83 -17.94
C ALA A 59 16.11 12.88 -19.03
N PRO A 60 16.40 13.32 -20.29
CA PRO A 60 15.42 13.24 -21.38
C PRO A 60 14.91 11.82 -21.63
N LEU A 61 15.80 10.82 -21.74
CA LEU A 61 15.37 9.42 -21.94
C LEU A 61 14.50 8.93 -20.78
N ILE A 62 14.87 9.24 -19.54
CA ILE A 62 14.09 8.82 -18.37
C ILE A 62 12.70 9.48 -18.36
N VAL A 63 12.60 10.75 -18.72
CA VAL A 63 11.29 11.44 -18.83
C VAL A 63 10.45 10.81 -19.93
N ASP A 64 11.02 10.55 -21.11
CA ASP A 64 10.32 9.89 -22.22
C ASP A 64 9.83 8.50 -21.83
N PHE A 65 10.67 7.70 -21.16
CA PHE A 65 10.30 6.40 -20.62
C PHE A 65 9.11 6.49 -19.63
N LEU A 66 9.15 7.45 -18.70
CA LEU A 66 8.10 7.63 -17.74
C LEU A 66 6.78 8.07 -18.40
N ASN A 67 6.84 8.87 -19.48
CA ASN A 67 5.68 9.25 -20.27
C ASN A 67 5.12 8.06 -21.07
N HIS A 68 6.00 7.24 -21.66
CA HIS A 68 5.63 5.98 -22.33
C HIS A 68 4.86 5.05 -21.35
N LEU A 69 5.31 4.92 -20.11
CA LEU A 69 4.61 4.10 -19.12
C LEU A 69 3.18 4.59 -18.84
N GLU A 70 2.95 5.90 -18.82
CA GLU A 70 1.62 6.46 -18.54
C GLU A 70 0.72 6.48 -19.77
N ILE A 71 1.24 6.95 -20.91
CA ILE A 71 0.44 7.20 -22.11
C ILE A 71 0.20 5.89 -22.88
N ASP A 72 1.28 5.14 -23.16
CA ASP A 72 1.19 3.98 -24.05
C ASP A 72 0.83 2.70 -23.29
N ARG A 73 1.24 2.59 -22.02
CA ARG A 73 0.97 1.42 -21.17
C ARG A 73 -0.13 1.63 -20.14
N GLY A 74 -0.73 2.81 -20.05
CA GLY A 74 -1.84 3.11 -19.14
C GLY A 74 -1.47 3.01 -17.65
N ASN A 75 -0.21 3.16 -17.28
CA ASN A 75 0.21 3.05 -15.87
C ASN A 75 -0.27 4.24 -15.06
N SER A 76 -0.67 3.98 -13.81
CA SER A 76 -1.04 5.04 -12.87
C SER A 76 0.18 5.91 -12.48
N PRO A 77 -0.03 7.18 -12.05
CA PRO A 77 1.03 8.03 -11.51
C PRO A 77 1.79 7.39 -10.33
N VAL A 78 1.12 6.58 -9.52
CA VAL A 78 1.75 5.81 -8.43
C VAL A 78 2.76 4.81 -8.99
N SER A 79 2.36 4.01 -9.99
CA SER A 79 3.25 3.02 -10.63
C SER A 79 4.44 3.71 -11.28
N ARG A 80 4.21 4.81 -12.01
CA ARG A 80 5.28 5.64 -12.59
C ARG A 80 6.28 6.11 -11.52
N ASN A 81 5.79 6.63 -10.40
CA ASN A 81 6.64 7.12 -9.30
C ASN A 81 7.47 6.00 -8.66
N ILE A 82 6.94 4.78 -8.56
CA ILE A 82 7.70 3.61 -8.10
C ILE A 82 8.88 3.34 -9.04
N ARG A 83 8.67 3.38 -10.37
CA ARG A 83 9.75 3.21 -11.34
C ARG A 83 10.80 4.32 -11.24
N LEU A 84 10.36 5.57 -11.11
CA LEU A 84 11.27 6.70 -10.88
C LEU A 84 12.07 6.54 -9.58
N ALA A 85 11.46 6.03 -8.51
CA ALA A 85 12.17 5.79 -7.24
C ALA A 85 13.28 4.73 -7.39
N ALA A 86 13.03 3.65 -8.15
CA ALA A 86 14.05 2.64 -8.45
C ALA A 86 15.22 3.25 -9.24
N ILE A 87 14.92 4.03 -10.30
CA ILE A 87 15.92 4.72 -11.12
C ILE A 87 16.75 5.69 -10.26
N LYS A 88 16.10 6.54 -9.45
CA LYS A 88 16.81 7.46 -8.56
C LYS A 88 17.67 6.75 -7.51
N SER A 89 17.24 5.59 -7.02
CA SER A 89 18.03 4.78 -6.10
C SER A 89 19.31 4.26 -6.76
N PHE A 90 19.24 3.84 -8.01
CA PHE A 90 20.41 3.45 -8.79
C PHE A 90 21.31 4.63 -9.10
N MET A 91 20.76 5.78 -9.50
CA MET A 91 21.56 6.99 -9.75
C MET A 91 22.36 7.44 -8.51
N ARG A 92 21.75 7.36 -7.30
CA ARG A 92 22.47 7.61 -6.03
C ARG A 92 23.58 6.58 -5.77
N TYR A 93 23.40 5.33 -6.18
CA TYR A 93 24.45 4.33 -6.09
C TYR A 93 25.59 4.62 -7.05
N MET A 94 25.31 5.11 -8.26
CA MET A 94 26.32 5.49 -9.26
C MET A 94 27.08 6.75 -8.89
N GLN A 95 26.51 7.65 -8.11
CA GLN A 95 27.08 8.95 -7.75
C GLN A 95 28.52 8.87 -7.20
N TYR A 96 28.81 7.83 -6.41
CA TYR A 96 30.13 7.60 -5.83
C TYR A 96 31.02 6.68 -6.68
N ARG A 97 30.45 5.98 -7.66
CA ARG A 97 31.18 5.02 -8.51
C ARG A 97 31.59 5.59 -9.85
N LEU A 98 30.89 6.61 -10.31
CA LEU A 98 31.16 7.28 -11.58
C LEU A 98 31.11 8.80 -11.40
N PRO A 99 32.10 9.41 -10.74
CA PRO A 99 32.13 10.86 -10.51
C PRO A 99 32.11 11.68 -11.81
N SER A 100 32.64 11.14 -12.91
CA SER A 100 32.64 11.81 -14.23
C SER A 100 31.20 12.03 -14.79
N ALA A 101 30.19 11.29 -14.33
CA ALA A 101 28.79 11.42 -14.75
C ALA A 101 27.93 12.19 -13.74
N LEU A 102 28.52 12.90 -12.79
CA LEU A 102 27.80 13.54 -11.67
C LEU A 102 26.70 14.50 -12.18
N GLU A 103 26.99 15.27 -13.21
CA GLU A 103 26.02 16.23 -13.79
C GLU A 103 24.79 15.50 -14.37
N GLN A 104 25.00 14.43 -15.13
CA GLN A 104 23.93 13.59 -15.66
C GLN A 104 23.08 12.99 -14.53
N ILE A 105 23.76 12.45 -13.51
CA ILE A 105 23.10 11.86 -12.34
C ILE A 105 22.22 12.90 -11.64
N GLN A 106 22.72 14.10 -11.41
CA GLN A 106 21.97 15.18 -10.75
C GLN A 106 20.74 15.60 -11.56
N ARG A 107 20.84 15.68 -12.89
CA ARG A 107 19.70 15.96 -13.77
C ARG A 107 18.61 14.88 -13.64
N VAL A 108 18.97 13.60 -13.58
CA VAL A 108 18.00 12.51 -13.35
C VAL A 108 17.39 12.57 -11.95
N LEU A 109 18.21 12.84 -10.94
CA LEU A 109 17.73 12.99 -9.55
C LEU A 109 16.74 14.17 -9.37
N ALA A 110 16.88 15.21 -10.19
CA ALA A 110 16.01 16.37 -10.19
C ALA A 110 14.61 16.11 -10.78
N ILE A 111 14.38 15.02 -11.53
CA ILE A 111 13.07 14.70 -12.12
C ILE A 111 12.02 14.59 -10.99
N PRO A 112 10.93 15.38 -11.02
CA PRO A 112 9.94 15.37 -9.94
C PRO A 112 9.06 14.13 -9.98
N ALA A 113 8.67 13.63 -8.81
CA ALA A 113 7.57 12.69 -8.70
C ALA A 113 6.25 13.42 -9.00
N LYS A 114 5.33 12.76 -9.70
CA LYS A 114 3.98 13.30 -9.91
C LYS A 114 3.18 13.28 -8.63
N LYS A 115 2.37 14.31 -8.40
CA LYS A 115 1.38 14.30 -7.33
C LYS A 115 0.39 13.17 -7.59
N THR A 116 0.08 12.43 -6.56
CA THR A 116 -0.92 11.35 -6.58
C THR A 116 -2.11 11.76 -5.75
N GLU A 117 -3.30 11.42 -6.21
CA GLU A 117 -4.50 11.63 -5.41
C GLU A 117 -4.47 10.68 -4.21
N THR A 118 -4.67 11.22 -3.03
CA THR A 118 -4.92 10.43 -1.83
C THR A 118 -6.42 10.09 -1.83
N ARG A 119 -6.77 8.87 -2.22
CA ARG A 119 -8.15 8.41 -2.09
C ARG A 119 -8.46 8.17 -0.62
N LEU A 120 -9.68 8.49 -0.22
CA LEU A 120 -10.19 8.05 1.08
C LEU A 120 -10.09 6.53 1.15
N ILE A 121 -9.67 6.04 2.31
CA ILE A 121 -9.48 4.60 2.50
C ILE A 121 -10.86 3.97 2.69
N ASP A 122 -11.17 3.02 1.81
CA ASP A 122 -12.35 2.19 1.99
C ASP A 122 -12.18 1.33 3.24
N HIS A 123 -13.20 1.34 4.09
CA HIS A 123 -13.31 0.46 5.25
C HIS A 123 -14.74 -0.08 5.35
N LEU A 124 -14.88 -1.15 6.10
CA LEU A 124 -16.18 -1.78 6.36
C LEU A 124 -16.83 -1.13 7.59
N THR A 125 -18.15 -1.09 7.59
CA THR A 125 -18.89 -0.84 8.84
C THR A 125 -18.77 -2.04 9.77
N LEU A 126 -19.09 -1.88 11.05
CA LEU A 126 -19.09 -3.01 11.98
C LEU A 126 -20.11 -4.08 11.58
N GLU A 127 -21.25 -3.69 11.01
CA GLU A 127 -22.28 -4.60 10.50
C GLU A 127 -21.78 -5.41 9.31
N GLU A 128 -21.12 -4.77 8.34
CA GLU A 128 -20.49 -5.42 7.19
C GLU A 128 -19.38 -6.40 7.63
N MET A 129 -18.57 -5.98 8.59
CA MET A 129 -17.52 -6.85 9.13
C MET A 129 -18.10 -8.05 9.86
N GLN A 130 -19.15 -7.85 10.68
CA GLN A 130 -19.84 -8.92 11.37
C GLN A 130 -20.46 -9.93 10.39
N ALA A 131 -21.11 -9.46 9.33
CA ALA A 131 -21.67 -10.32 8.29
C ALA A 131 -20.59 -11.22 7.65
N ILE A 132 -19.39 -10.68 7.40
CA ILE A 132 -18.25 -11.45 6.87
C ILE A 132 -17.77 -12.49 7.89
N LEU A 133 -17.72 -12.14 9.19
CA LEU A 133 -17.26 -13.04 10.24
C LEU A 133 -18.25 -14.18 10.52
N ASP A 134 -19.54 -13.98 10.24
CA ASP A 134 -20.59 -14.96 10.44
C ASP A 134 -20.86 -15.83 9.20
N ALA A 135 -20.32 -15.45 8.04
CA ALA A 135 -20.50 -16.19 6.79
C ALA A 135 -19.84 -17.60 6.74
N PRO A 136 -18.69 -17.87 7.42
CA PRO A 136 -18.15 -19.23 7.47
C PRO A 136 -19.04 -20.18 8.25
N ASP A 137 -19.34 -21.37 7.68
CA ASP A 137 -20.13 -22.41 8.32
C ASP A 137 -19.41 -23.00 9.54
N PRO A 138 -19.91 -22.78 10.78
CA PRO A 138 -19.25 -23.20 12.00
C PRO A 138 -19.27 -24.73 12.22
N THR A 139 -20.01 -25.49 11.41
CA THR A 139 -20.11 -26.96 11.51
C THR A 139 -19.02 -27.67 10.73
N THR A 140 -18.32 -26.96 9.83
CA THR A 140 -17.29 -27.53 8.99
C THR A 140 -15.88 -27.17 9.49
N ARG A 141 -14.95 -28.11 9.36
CA ARG A 141 -13.52 -27.87 9.70
C ARG A 141 -12.96 -26.63 9.03
N PHE A 142 -13.26 -26.44 7.75
CA PHE A 142 -12.74 -25.28 7.01
C PHE A 142 -13.47 -23.99 7.34
N GLY A 143 -14.74 -24.04 7.69
CA GLY A 143 -15.46 -22.85 8.16
C GLY A 143 -14.97 -22.38 9.52
N ILE A 144 -14.66 -23.29 10.43
CA ILE A 144 -14.02 -22.98 11.73
C ILE A 144 -12.66 -22.30 11.50
N ARG A 145 -11.81 -22.85 10.60
CA ARG A 145 -10.54 -22.23 10.22
C ARG A 145 -10.73 -20.83 9.65
N ASP A 146 -11.61 -20.72 8.68
CA ASP A 146 -11.85 -19.49 7.93
C ASP A 146 -12.32 -18.37 8.87
N ARG A 147 -13.24 -18.70 9.79
CA ARG A 147 -13.70 -17.78 10.84
C ARG A 147 -12.55 -17.32 11.75
N ALA A 148 -11.71 -18.24 12.18
CA ALA A 148 -10.54 -17.93 13.01
C ALA A 148 -9.55 -17.02 12.27
N MET A 149 -9.31 -17.26 10.98
CA MET A 149 -8.44 -16.42 10.15
C MET A 149 -9.00 -15.02 9.97
N LEU A 150 -10.28 -14.89 9.63
CA LEU A 150 -10.94 -13.62 9.42
C LEU A 150 -10.98 -12.78 10.70
N GLN A 151 -11.38 -13.42 11.83
CA GLN A 151 -11.44 -12.78 13.13
C GLN A 151 -10.06 -12.28 13.58
N LEU A 152 -9.02 -13.10 13.44
CA LEU A 152 -7.66 -12.70 13.82
C LEU A 152 -7.10 -11.61 12.91
N CYS A 153 -7.32 -11.72 11.59
CA CYS A 153 -6.89 -10.70 10.63
C CYS A 153 -7.48 -9.33 10.95
N PHE A 154 -8.78 -9.28 11.25
CA PHE A 154 -9.47 -8.05 11.62
C PHE A 154 -9.01 -7.54 12.99
N SER A 155 -9.12 -8.35 14.05
CA SER A 155 -8.87 -7.90 15.44
C SER A 155 -7.45 -7.41 15.68
N ALA A 156 -6.46 -8.07 15.09
CA ALA A 156 -5.05 -7.69 15.21
C ALA A 156 -4.56 -6.76 14.08
N GLY A 157 -5.42 -6.44 13.12
CA GLY A 157 -5.08 -5.59 11.97
C GLY A 157 -3.89 -6.11 11.17
N LEU A 158 -3.83 -7.42 10.93
CA LEU A 158 -2.68 -8.08 10.31
C LEU A 158 -2.58 -7.77 8.81
N ARG A 159 -1.34 -7.65 8.31
CA ARG A 159 -1.10 -7.79 6.88
C ARG A 159 -1.29 -9.24 6.48
N VAL A 160 -1.72 -9.50 5.24
CA VAL A 160 -1.91 -10.88 4.77
C VAL A 160 -0.63 -11.72 4.93
N SER A 161 0.54 -11.15 4.68
CA SER A 161 1.82 -11.84 4.89
C SER A 161 2.09 -12.17 6.35
N GLU A 162 1.72 -11.29 7.28
CA GLU A 162 1.84 -11.52 8.71
C GLU A 162 0.89 -12.67 9.13
N LEU A 163 -0.38 -12.62 8.70
CA LEU A 163 -1.37 -13.66 9.02
C LEU A 163 -0.94 -15.06 8.59
N VAL A 164 -0.50 -15.21 7.32
CA VAL A 164 -0.16 -16.53 6.79
C VAL A 164 1.17 -17.09 7.30
N SER A 165 2.07 -16.22 7.80
CA SER A 165 3.35 -16.63 8.39
C SER A 165 3.31 -16.85 9.92
N LEU A 166 2.15 -16.60 10.57
CA LEU A 166 2.01 -16.85 12.01
C LEU A 166 2.25 -18.33 12.34
N ARG A 167 2.95 -18.55 13.42
CA ARG A 167 3.26 -19.90 13.95
C ARG A 167 2.49 -20.16 15.24
N LEU A 168 2.36 -21.43 15.60
CA LEU A 168 1.75 -21.81 16.88
C LEU A 168 2.51 -21.21 18.08
N THR A 169 3.82 -21.08 17.97
CA THR A 169 4.70 -20.49 18.99
C THR A 169 4.49 -18.98 19.19
N ASP A 170 3.84 -18.30 18.23
CA ASP A 170 3.57 -16.86 18.31
C ASP A 170 2.33 -16.56 19.18
N LEU A 171 1.58 -17.60 19.59
CA LEU A 171 0.44 -17.48 20.48
C LEU A 171 0.85 -17.80 21.93
N SER A 172 0.54 -16.89 22.84
CA SER A 172 0.65 -17.09 24.28
C SER A 172 -0.72 -16.92 24.93
N PHE A 173 -1.07 -17.80 25.87
CA PHE A 173 -2.38 -17.80 26.52
C PHE A 173 -2.32 -17.31 27.97
N GLN A 174 -1.15 -17.26 28.58
CA GLN A 174 -0.94 -16.85 29.94
C GLN A 174 0.12 -15.74 30.05
N PRO A 175 -0.04 -14.76 30.98
CA PRO A 175 -1.19 -14.57 31.88
C PRO A 175 -2.44 -14.00 31.16
N LYS A 176 -2.28 -13.44 29.97
CA LYS A 176 -3.36 -12.95 29.06
C LYS A 176 -3.08 -13.41 27.65
N PRO A 177 -4.12 -13.69 26.84
CA PRO A 177 -3.93 -14.06 25.43
C PRO A 177 -3.25 -12.94 24.64
N VAL A 178 -2.11 -13.26 24.04
CA VAL A 178 -1.28 -12.34 23.23
C VAL A 178 -0.80 -13.06 21.99
N ILE A 179 -0.71 -12.32 20.90
CA ILE A 179 -0.07 -12.78 19.67
C ILE A 179 1.18 -11.93 19.40
N LEU A 180 2.29 -12.59 19.08
CA LEU A 180 3.51 -11.96 18.63
C LEU A 180 3.50 -11.90 17.09
N VAL A 181 3.57 -10.69 16.54
CA VAL A 181 3.51 -10.46 15.09
C VAL A 181 4.86 -9.99 14.60
N HIS A 182 5.44 -10.73 13.67
CA HIS A 182 6.70 -10.41 13.02
C HIS A 182 6.44 -9.53 11.78
N GLY A 183 6.75 -8.24 11.90
CA GLY A 183 6.51 -7.24 10.86
C GLY A 183 7.70 -7.03 9.90
N LYS A 184 7.51 -6.16 8.92
CA LYS A 184 8.56 -5.76 7.97
C LYS A 184 9.74 -5.11 8.69
N GLY A 185 10.96 -5.47 8.31
CA GLY A 185 12.20 -4.87 8.86
C GLY A 185 12.57 -5.41 10.24
N ARG A 186 12.24 -6.65 10.55
CA ARG A 186 12.53 -7.34 11.84
C ARG A 186 11.88 -6.66 13.05
N ARG A 187 10.79 -5.93 12.84
CA ARG A 187 10.03 -5.31 13.93
C ARG A 187 8.97 -6.29 14.41
N GLU A 188 8.93 -6.49 15.71
CA GLU A 188 7.95 -7.33 16.37
C GLU A 188 6.99 -6.47 17.16
N ARG A 189 5.75 -6.94 17.26
CA ARG A 189 4.75 -6.35 18.14
C ARG A 189 3.92 -7.42 18.81
N ALA A 190 3.69 -7.28 20.09
CA ALA A 190 2.79 -8.11 20.87
C ALA A 190 1.42 -7.46 20.94
N LEU A 191 0.38 -8.16 20.52
CA LEU A 191 -0.99 -7.64 20.53
C LEU A 191 -1.86 -8.51 21.43
N PRO A 192 -2.61 -7.90 22.37
CA PRO A 192 -3.60 -8.63 23.15
C PRO A 192 -4.74 -9.12 22.24
N LEU A 193 -5.21 -10.32 22.50
CA LEU A 193 -6.33 -10.89 21.75
C LEU A 193 -7.65 -10.67 22.50
N TRP A 194 -8.68 -10.27 21.74
CA TRP A 194 -10.03 -10.14 22.27
C TRP A 194 -10.60 -11.51 22.63
N LYS A 195 -11.58 -11.54 23.52
CA LYS A 195 -12.27 -12.75 23.94
C LYS A 195 -12.89 -13.47 22.74
N GLU A 196 -13.51 -12.74 21.85
CA GLU A 196 -14.16 -13.23 20.62
C GLU A 196 -13.13 -13.86 19.66
N THR A 197 -11.93 -13.27 19.56
CA THR A 197 -10.83 -13.83 18.77
C THR A 197 -10.37 -15.16 19.35
N MET A 198 -10.28 -15.27 20.67
CA MET A 198 -9.93 -16.51 21.34
C MET A 198 -11.02 -17.58 21.17
N GLN A 199 -12.29 -17.20 21.23
CA GLN A 199 -13.42 -18.11 20.97
C GLN A 199 -13.39 -18.68 19.54
N ALA A 200 -12.93 -17.90 18.57
CA ALA A 200 -12.78 -18.35 17.19
C ALA A 200 -11.52 -19.21 16.99
N LEU A 201 -10.41 -18.90 17.70
CA LEU A 201 -9.14 -19.62 17.55
C LEU A 201 -9.12 -21.00 18.22
N ARG A 202 -9.69 -21.15 19.43
CA ARG A 202 -9.65 -22.39 20.19
C ARG A 202 -10.17 -23.61 19.42
N PRO A 203 -11.36 -23.59 18.81
CA PRO A 203 -11.86 -24.74 18.04
C PRO A 203 -10.96 -25.07 16.85
N TRP A 204 -10.35 -24.06 16.21
CA TRP A 204 -9.39 -24.32 15.14
C TRP A 204 -8.12 -25.00 15.66
N LEU A 205 -7.58 -24.57 16.79
CA LEU A 205 -6.38 -25.16 17.40
C LEU A 205 -6.60 -26.64 17.77
N GLU A 206 -7.80 -26.98 18.23
CA GLU A 206 -8.19 -28.37 18.54
C GLU A 206 -8.34 -29.23 17.27
N LEU A 207 -8.87 -28.64 16.19
CA LEU A 207 -9.09 -29.32 14.91
C LEU A 207 -7.88 -29.32 13.98
N ARG A 208 -6.90 -28.46 14.25
CA ARG A 208 -5.70 -28.37 13.43
C ARG A 208 -4.92 -29.66 13.51
N ALA A 209 -4.66 -30.26 12.33
CA ALA A 209 -3.90 -31.49 12.25
C ALA A 209 -2.48 -31.29 12.81
N ASP A 210 -1.98 -32.28 13.54
CA ASP A 210 -0.57 -32.33 13.90
C ASP A 210 0.25 -32.67 12.65
N THR A 211 1.08 -31.73 12.21
CA THR A 211 1.91 -31.85 11.02
C THR A 211 3.30 -31.31 11.31
N SER A 212 4.25 -31.56 10.42
CA SER A 212 5.60 -30.98 10.51
C SER A 212 5.62 -29.44 10.35
N PHE A 213 4.53 -28.87 9.84
CA PHE A 213 4.40 -27.41 9.66
C PHE A 213 4.05 -26.72 10.98
N ARG A 214 4.77 -25.65 11.27
CA ARG A 214 4.58 -24.85 12.49
C ARG A 214 3.59 -23.68 12.32
N GLU A 215 3.19 -23.39 11.09
CA GLU A 215 2.28 -22.32 10.75
C GLU A 215 0.91 -22.53 11.39
N LEU A 216 0.32 -21.45 11.92
CA LEU A 216 -0.96 -21.46 12.61
C LEU A 216 -2.10 -21.94 11.69
N PHE A 217 -2.10 -21.47 10.44
CA PHE A 217 -3.16 -21.78 9.47
C PHE A 217 -2.65 -22.62 8.31
N LEU A 218 -3.35 -23.71 8.07
CA LEU A 218 -3.06 -24.65 6.99
C LEU A 218 -4.17 -24.60 5.92
N ASN A 219 -3.79 -24.85 4.68
CA ASN A 219 -4.71 -25.00 3.55
C ASN A 219 -5.45 -26.35 3.58
N ALA A 220 -6.26 -26.64 2.55
CA ALA A 220 -6.99 -27.90 2.46
C ALA A 220 -6.10 -29.15 2.29
N ARG A 221 -4.85 -28.97 1.84
CA ARG A 221 -3.86 -30.06 1.67
C ARG A 221 -3.02 -30.29 2.93
N GLY A 222 -3.23 -29.52 3.99
CA GLY A 222 -2.43 -29.59 5.20
C GLY A 222 -1.10 -28.83 5.14
N GLU A 223 -0.87 -28.03 4.11
CA GLU A 223 0.31 -27.18 3.91
C GLU A 223 0.07 -25.77 4.46
N PRO A 224 1.11 -24.93 4.65
CA PRO A 224 0.95 -23.55 5.08
C PRO A 224 -0.01 -22.76 4.17
N MET A 225 -0.85 -21.94 4.78
CA MET A 225 -1.76 -21.05 4.05
C MET A 225 -0.98 -20.05 3.21
N THR A 226 -1.40 -19.83 1.96
CA THR A 226 -0.81 -18.83 1.08
C THR A 226 -1.58 -17.51 1.12
N ARG A 227 -0.96 -16.42 0.68
CA ARG A 227 -1.63 -15.12 0.52
C ARG A 227 -2.85 -15.23 -0.40
N ALA A 228 -2.68 -15.84 -1.57
CA ALA A 228 -3.76 -16.05 -2.54
C ALA A 228 -4.88 -16.94 -1.95
N GLY A 229 -4.51 -17.95 -1.12
CA GLY A 229 -5.48 -18.80 -0.43
C GLY A 229 -6.35 -18.00 0.55
N PHE A 230 -5.75 -17.13 1.36
CA PHE A 230 -6.53 -16.26 2.25
C PHE A 230 -7.38 -15.23 1.50
N GLU A 231 -6.85 -14.62 0.44
CA GLU A 231 -7.62 -13.69 -0.40
C GLU A 231 -8.83 -14.36 -1.05
N TYR A 232 -8.68 -15.61 -1.48
CA TYR A 232 -9.81 -16.42 -1.98
C TYR A 232 -10.86 -16.68 -0.88
N ILE A 233 -10.42 -17.09 0.33
CA ILE A 233 -11.30 -17.31 1.48
C ILE A 233 -12.08 -16.04 1.80
N LEU A 234 -11.40 -14.91 1.93
CA LEU A 234 -12.02 -13.63 2.22
C LEU A 234 -13.06 -13.24 1.16
N ARG A 235 -12.72 -13.37 -0.12
CA ARG A 235 -13.63 -13.06 -1.23
C ARG A 235 -14.86 -13.97 -1.22
N LYS A 236 -14.67 -15.26 -0.99
CA LYS A 236 -15.75 -16.25 -0.87
C LYS A 236 -16.73 -15.84 0.23
N HIS A 237 -16.23 -15.54 1.43
CA HIS A 237 -17.11 -15.20 2.56
C HIS A 237 -17.71 -13.81 2.45
N ALA A 238 -17.04 -12.83 1.84
CA ALA A 238 -17.61 -11.54 1.50
C ALA A 238 -18.78 -11.66 0.50
N ALA A 239 -18.65 -12.54 -0.50
CA ALA A 239 -19.75 -12.84 -1.43
C ALA A 239 -20.93 -13.54 -0.73
N THR A 240 -20.69 -14.45 0.21
CA THR A 240 -21.77 -15.05 1.01
C THR A 240 -22.43 -14.02 1.91
N ALA A 241 -21.67 -13.17 2.58
CA ALA A 241 -22.14 -12.11 3.45
C ALA A 241 -22.98 -11.05 2.72
N SER A 242 -22.72 -10.81 1.42
CA SER A 242 -23.49 -9.83 0.63
C SER A 242 -24.96 -10.20 0.46
N ASN A 243 -25.34 -11.47 0.67
CA ASN A 243 -26.74 -11.88 0.68
C ASN A 243 -27.52 -11.30 1.88
N GLN A 244 -26.83 -11.09 3.00
CA GLN A 244 -27.40 -10.49 4.22
C GLN A 244 -27.11 -8.99 4.31
N CYS A 245 -25.98 -8.55 3.75
CA CYS A 245 -25.52 -7.17 3.76
C CYS A 245 -25.20 -6.69 2.34
N PRO A 246 -26.20 -6.24 1.53
CA PRO A 246 -26.02 -5.89 0.12
C PRO A 246 -25.02 -4.75 -0.15
N SER A 247 -24.74 -3.90 0.84
CA SER A 247 -23.72 -2.82 0.71
C SER A 247 -22.34 -3.35 0.38
N LEU A 248 -22.03 -4.61 0.77
CA LEU A 248 -20.77 -5.28 0.43
C LEU A 248 -20.55 -5.45 -1.07
N LEU A 249 -21.61 -5.49 -1.89
CA LEU A 249 -21.49 -5.58 -3.36
C LEU A 249 -20.84 -4.34 -3.98
N GLN A 250 -20.90 -3.19 -3.30
CA GLN A 250 -20.32 -1.93 -3.75
C GLN A 250 -18.89 -1.73 -3.28
N LYS A 251 -18.33 -2.66 -2.49
CA LYS A 251 -17.00 -2.55 -1.88
C LYS A 251 -16.06 -3.64 -2.38
N GLN A 252 -14.80 -3.25 -2.62
CA GLN A 252 -13.74 -4.22 -2.90
C GLN A 252 -13.15 -4.76 -1.60
N VAL A 253 -13.73 -5.85 -1.08
CA VAL A 253 -13.25 -6.47 0.16
C VAL A 253 -11.89 -7.15 -0.09
N SER A 254 -10.87 -6.69 0.62
CA SER A 254 -9.49 -7.20 0.53
C SER A 254 -8.85 -7.26 1.92
N PRO A 255 -7.74 -7.98 2.10
CA PRO A 255 -7.01 -7.99 3.39
C PRO A 255 -6.60 -6.61 3.88
N HIS A 256 -6.31 -5.68 2.96
CA HIS A 256 -6.02 -4.29 3.31
C HIS A 256 -7.25 -3.56 3.85
N VAL A 257 -8.44 -3.82 3.28
CA VAL A 257 -9.69 -3.25 3.77
C VAL A 257 -10.00 -3.74 5.19
N LEU A 258 -9.78 -5.03 5.51
CA LEU A 258 -9.92 -5.54 6.87
C LEU A 258 -8.99 -4.81 7.85
N ARG A 259 -7.74 -4.62 7.46
CA ARG A 259 -6.77 -3.88 8.27
C ARG A 259 -7.16 -2.40 8.45
N HIS A 260 -7.70 -1.76 7.41
CA HIS A 260 -8.21 -0.40 7.49
C HIS A 260 -9.44 -0.31 8.41
N THR A 261 -10.32 -1.31 8.34
CA THR A 261 -11.47 -1.43 9.25
C THR A 261 -11.01 -1.55 10.71
N CYS A 262 -10.02 -2.41 10.99
CA CYS A 262 -9.40 -2.48 12.33
C CYS A 262 -8.85 -1.11 12.77
N ALA A 263 -8.11 -0.41 11.89
CA ALA A 263 -7.55 0.90 12.18
C ALA A 263 -8.63 1.92 12.54
N MET A 264 -9.71 2.00 11.75
CA MET A 264 -10.84 2.89 12.01
C MET A 264 -11.58 2.52 13.30
N THR A 265 -11.76 1.23 13.58
CA THR A 265 -12.36 0.77 14.84
C THR A 265 -11.53 1.21 16.05
N VAL A 266 -10.20 1.04 16.01
CA VAL A 266 -9.30 1.49 17.07
C VAL A 266 -9.29 3.01 17.20
N LEU A 267 -9.29 3.74 16.08
CA LEU A 267 -9.32 5.21 16.06
C LEU A 267 -10.62 5.73 16.68
N THR A 268 -11.77 5.23 16.25
CA THR A 268 -13.08 5.62 16.77
C THR A 268 -13.20 5.36 18.26
N ALA A 269 -12.69 4.20 18.73
CA ALA A 269 -12.75 3.82 20.15
C ALA A 269 -11.78 4.62 21.04
N THR A 270 -10.62 5.02 20.51
CA THR A 270 -9.56 5.63 21.33
C THR A 270 -9.33 7.10 21.08
N LYS A 271 -9.80 7.63 19.94
CA LYS A 271 -9.55 9.00 19.43
C LYS A 271 -8.05 9.36 19.43
N ASP A 272 -7.18 8.36 19.31
CA ASP A 272 -5.73 8.52 19.40
C ASP A 272 -5.02 7.78 18.28
N ILE A 273 -4.52 8.55 17.32
CA ILE A 273 -3.79 8.06 16.13
C ILE A 273 -2.49 7.31 16.52
N ARG A 274 -1.89 7.64 17.65
CA ARG A 274 -0.66 6.98 18.12
C ARG A 274 -0.96 5.54 18.53
N LYS A 275 -2.12 5.29 19.19
CA LYS A 275 -2.57 3.94 19.53
C LYS A 275 -2.84 3.11 18.29
N VAL A 276 -3.44 3.71 17.24
CA VAL A 276 -3.60 3.05 15.95
C VAL A 276 -2.25 2.68 15.34
N SER A 277 -1.28 3.61 15.35
CA SER A 277 0.07 3.36 14.83
C SER A 277 0.78 2.21 15.57
N LEU A 278 0.70 2.18 16.89
CA LEU A 278 1.25 1.10 17.71
C LEU A 278 0.57 -0.24 17.43
N TRP A 279 -0.76 -0.26 17.34
CA TRP A 279 -1.54 -1.47 17.05
C TRP A 279 -1.18 -2.08 15.71
N LEU A 280 -1.13 -1.25 14.68
CA LEU A 280 -0.80 -1.69 13.32
C LEU A 280 0.70 -1.93 13.09
N GLY A 281 1.57 -1.46 13.96
CA GLY A 281 3.03 -1.53 13.78
C GLY A 281 3.51 -0.71 12.58
N HIS A 282 3.04 0.54 12.46
CA HIS A 282 3.54 1.46 11.44
C HIS A 282 4.91 2.02 11.87
N SER A 283 5.84 2.06 10.93
CA SER A 283 7.19 2.59 11.18
C SER A 283 7.23 4.11 11.23
N ALA A 284 6.24 4.76 10.62
CA ALA A 284 6.10 6.21 10.56
C ALA A 284 4.63 6.58 10.78
N ILE A 285 4.40 7.61 11.57
CA ILE A 285 3.04 8.08 11.90
C ILE A 285 2.29 8.59 10.66
N GLN A 286 3.03 9.12 9.67
CA GLN A 286 2.47 9.58 8.39
C GLN A 286 1.67 8.47 7.66
N THR A 287 2.06 7.21 7.83
CA THR A 287 1.31 6.08 7.29
C THR A 287 -0.05 5.91 7.97
N THR A 288 -0.20 6.45 9.18
CA THR A 288 -1.40 6.35 10.00
C THR A 288 -2.29 7.60 9.84
N GLU A 289 -1.73 8.75 9.52
CA GLU A 289 -2.45 10.03 9.33
C GLU A 289 -3.57 9.96 8.29
N VAL A 290 -3.45 9.04 7.35
CA VAL A 290 -4.47 8.80 6.33
C VAL A 290 -5.83 8.40 6.94
N TYR A 291 -5.86 7.81 8.13
CA TYR A 291 -7.09 7.46 8.84
C TYR A 291 -7.80 8.68 9.44
N LEU A 292 -7.06 9.73 9.83
CA LEU A 292 -7.66 11.00 10.28
C LEU A 292 -8.44 11.69 9.17
N GLN A 293 -8.01 11.53 7.92
CA GLN A 293 -8.72 12.09 6.78
C GLN A 293 -10.05 11.39 6.50
N ALA A 294 -10.15 10.11 6.86
CA ALA A 294 -11.33 9.28 6.66
C ALA A 294 -12.37 9.44 7.79
N ASP A 295 -11.98 9.94 8.98
CA ASP A 295 -12.89 10.14 10.11
C ASP A 295 -13.71 11.43 9.93
N ALA A 296 -14.93 11.28 9.42
CA ALA A 296 -15.88 12.39 9.26
C ALA A 296 -16.51 12.81 10.58
N THR A 297 -16.61 11.90 11.55
CA THR A 297 -17.27 12.12 12.85
C THR A 297 -16.48 13.12 13.68
N GLU A 298 -15.15 12.97 13.76
CA GLU A 298 -14.27 13.86 14.49
C GLU A 298 -14.32 15.30 13.94
N LYS A 299 -14.47 15.45 12.61
CA LYS A 299 -14.62 16.76 11.97
C LYS A 299 -15.95 17.41 12.31
N SER A 300 -17.03 16.63 12.40
CA SER A 300 -18.36 17.13 12.80
C SER A 300 -18.38 17.53 14.28
N GLU A 301 -17.85 16.69 15.17
CA GLU A 301 -17.70 17.00 16.60
C GLU A 301 -16.85 18.27 16.81
N THR A 302 -15.78 18.46 16.02
CA THR A 302 -14.95 19.67 16.07
C THR A 302 -15.71 20.90 15.63
N LEU A 303 -16.58 20.78 14.61
CA LEU A 303 -17.42 21.89 14.15
C LEU A 303 -18.44 22.31 15.21
N GLU A 304 -19.00 21.39 15.98
CA GLU A 304 -19.94 21.68 17.06
C GLU A 304 -19.25 22.39 18.25
N LEU A 305 -17.96 22.17 18.46
CA LEU A 305 -17.16 22.82 19.51
C LEU A 305 -16.70 24.24 19.11
N ILE A 306 -16.71 24.57 17.80
CA ILE A 306 -16.25 25.86 17.31
C ILE A 306 -17.46 26.80 17.15
N VAL A 307 -17.49 27.86 17.92
CA VAL A 307 -18.41 28.99 17.68
C VAL A 307 -17.85 29.81 16.52
N PRO A 308 -18.45 29.74 15.31
CA PRO A 308 -17.91 30.45 14.18
C PRO A 308 -18.01 31.98 14.41
N PRO A 309 -16.95 32.75 14.15
CA PRO A 309 -17.03 34.20 14.21
C PRO A 309 -18.06 34.72 13.20
N LYS A 310 -18.87 35.69 13.60
CA LYS A 310 -19.83 36.34 12.69
C LYS A 310 -19.07 37.12 11.62
N LEU A 311 -18.79 36.45 10.51
CA LEU A 311 -18.14 37.04 9.36
C LEU A 311 -19.15 37.86 8.55
N ARG A 312 -18.88 39.16 8.34
CA ARG A 312 -19.62 39.95 7.36
C ARG A 312 -19.20 39.53 5.96
N ALA A 313 -20.16 39.20 5.10
CA ALA A 313 -19.89 38.89 3.70
C ALA A 313 -19.19 40.06 3.02
N GLY A 314 -17.92 39.94 2.70
CA GLY A 314 -17.12 40.91 1.93
C GLY A 314 -17.06 40.49 0.46
N ARG A 315 -17.30 41.46 -0.46
CA ARG A 315 -17.00 41.24 -1.88
C ARG A 315 -15.59 41.77 -2.16
N PHE A 316 -14.67 40.89 -2.45
CA PHE A 316 -13.36 41.29 -2.98
C PHE A 316 -13.51 41.76 -4.44
N ARG A 317 -13.17 43.00 -4.72
CA ARG A 317 -13.00 43.53 -6.08
C ARG A 317 -11.51 43.66 -6.34
N ALA A 318 -10.97 42.89 -7.26
CA ALA A 318 -9.60 43.06 -7.70
C ALA A 318 -9.48 44.38 -8.46
N THR A 319 -8.62 45.29 -8.00
CA THR A 319 -8.39 46.63 -8.59
C THR A 319 -7.34 46.59 -9.70
N ASP A 320 -6.59 45.50 -9.83
CA ASP A 320 -5.51 45.38 -10.79
C ASP A 320 -5.78 44.28 -11.83
N LYS A 321 -5.50 44.58 -13.11
CA LYS A 321 -5.68 43.63 -14.24
C LYS A 321 -4.83 42.38 -14.11
N LEU A 322 -3.64 42.48 -13.51
CA LEU A 322 -2.77 41.34 -13.26
C LEU A 322 -3.38 40.36 -12.22
N LEU A 323 -3.96 40.92 -11.16
CA LEU A 323 -4.64 40.12 -10.12
C LEU A 323 -5.90 39.42 -10.65
N VAL A 324 -6.60 40.02 -11.61
CA VAL A 324 -7.73 39.40 -12.33
C VAL A 324 -7.24 38.21 -13.17
N ALA A 325 -6.13 38.40 -13.89
CA ALA A 325 -5.54 37.36 -14.74
C ALA A 325 -4.97 36.18 -13.95
N LEU A 326 -4.60 36.37 -12.68
CA LEU A 326 -4.06 35.32 -11.80
C LEU A 326 -5.14 34.53 -11.06
N ARG A 327 -6.44 34.80 -11.29
CA ARG A 327 -7.52 33.97 -10.67
C ARG A 327 -7.47 32.57 -11.19
N PRO A 328 -7.45 31.52 -10.31
CA PRO A 328 -7.34 30.12 -10.72
C PRO A 328 -8.45 29.63 -11.67
N SER A 329 -9.65 30.21 -11.60
CA SER A 329 -10.78 29.88 -12.47
C SER A 329 -10.55 30.18 -13.96
N LEU A 330 -9.80 31.24 -14.28
CA LEU A 330 -9.50 31.59 -15.68
C LEU A 330 -8.47 30.67 -16.34
N LEU A 331 -7.57 30.07 -15.57
CA LEU A 331 -6.61 29.07 -16.05
C LEU A 331 -7.29 27.72 -16.36
N CYS A 332 -8.40 27.38 -15.69
CA CYS A 332 -9.19 26.19 -15.99
C CYS A 332 -10.07 26.34 -17.24
N GLU A 333 -10.62 27.55 -17.50
CA GLU A 333 -11.43 27.81 -18.69
C GLU A 333 -10.59 27.85 -19.97
N ALA A 334 -9.36 28.35 -19.90
CA ALA A 334 -8.43 28.34 -21.05
C ALA A 334 -8.04 26.92 -21.46
N LYS A 335 -7.94 25.97 -20.51
CA LYS A 335 -7.73 24.54 -20.80
C LYS A 335 -8.96 23.86 -21.40
N ARG A 336 -10.17 24.27 -21.04
CA ARG A 336 -11.43 23.72 -21.62
C ARG A 336 -11.65 24.22 -23.06
N ARG A 337 -11.35 25.49 -23.36
CA ARG A 337 -11.47 26.02 -24.72
C ARG A 337 -10.48 25.40 -25.72
N LYS A 338 -9.24 25.07 -25.29
CA LYS A 338 -8.28 24.35 -26.16
C LYS A 338 -8.64 22.89 -26.42
N LYS A 339 -9.44 22.23 -25.57
CA LYS A 339 -9.95 20.88 -25.82
C LYS A 339 -11.18 20.85 -26.74
N GLY A 340 -11.94 21.93 -26.83
CA GLY A 340 -13.12 22.03 -27.72
C GLY A 340 -12.79 22.41 -29.17
N GLN A 341 -11.61 22.94 -29.48
CA GLN A 341 -11.19 23.32 -30.83
C GLN A 341 -10.46 22.22 -31.62
N ASN A 342 -10.18 21.08 -30.99
CA ASN A 342 -9.55 19.90 -31.67
C ASN A 342 -10.54 18.78 -31.98
N GLN A 343 -11.84 19.04 -31.94
CA GLN A 343 -12.90 18.12 -32.35
C GLN A 343 -13.90 18.79 -33.33
N GLY A 344 -13.39 19.54 -34.27
CA GLY A 344 -14.13 20.06 -35.38
C GLY A 344 -13.40 19.77 -36.67
#